data_bdfeed87b5c4b29009f8a8ad354506be
#
_entry.id   bdfeed87b5c4b29009f8a8ad354506be
#
_cell.length_a   1.000
_cell.length_b   1.000
_cell.length_c   1.000
_cell.angle_alpha   90.00
_cell.angle_beta   90.00
_cell.angle_gamma   90.00
#
_symmetry.space_group_name_H-M   'P 1'
#
loop_
_entity.id
_entity.type
_entity.pdbx_description
1 polymer ?
#
loop_
_entity_poly.entity_id
_entity_poly.type
_entity_poly.pdbx_seq_one_letter_code
_entity_poly.pdbx_strand_id
1 'polypeptide(L)'
;MNSHMKNSKYNNKKKATAFVITTSVLMSNILPVFADGNTLKEEVVYAKLNEDGKINNIYIVNGFDSNKDIVDYGNYSNVLNLSTDDKLNYINGVLNAKSSNVDGKFYYQGELESGELPWNISLKYYLNGKLITSEELAGKSGELEIKLDITQNKNINSIFYDNYALQIALTLNGDKCKNVVSEDATIANVGSTKSINYIKLPGTDANYTLTADVTDFEMDAIFINGMNMAISVDVDASEMTGDLNTLVEAIEAVNDGTGTLKDGLDKYTLGVNSLHNGTSELKNGVSQYKTGVNALYKSRNDLLLGLGEVNRGMQSFEGGLSKVKEGSNAFNQGLSELSMDIIL
;
A
#
# COMPACT_ATOMS: atom_id res chain seq x y z
N MET A 1 -31.28 -28.84 41.72
CA MET A 1 -31.10 -27.39 41.36
C MET A 1 -30.26 -27.33 40.13
N ASN A 2 -30.93 -27.17 38.98
CA ASN A 2 -30.31 -27.23 37.62
C ASN A 2 -29.63 -25.91 37.29
N SER A 3 -28.36 -25.96 36.93
CA SER A 3 -27.64 -24.84 36.36
C SER A 3 -27.31 -25.18 34.89
N HIS A 4 -28.03 -24.53 33.99
CA HIS A 4 -27.85 -24.58 32.54
C HIS A 4 -26.52 -23.93 32.12
N MET A 5 -25.57 -24.72 31.66
CA MET A 5 -24.46 -24.21 30.83
C MET A 5 -25.00 -23.91 29.42
N LYS A 6 -25.10 -22.62 29.08
CA LYS A 6 -25.31 -22.16 27.73
C LYS A 6 -24.02 -22.31 26.94
N ASN A 7 -23.98 -23.26 26.01
CA ASN A 7 -22.98 -23.36 24.97
C ASN A 7 -23.15 -22.15 24.02
N SER A 8 -22.26 -21.16 24.14
CA SER A 8 -22.09 -20.12 23.16
C SER A 8 -21.39 -20.71 21.94
N LYS A 9 -22.17 -21.03 20.90
CA LYS A 9 -21.62 -21.29 19.56
C LYS A 9 -20.96 -20.01 19.04
N TYR A 10 -19.65 -19.96 19.09
CA TYR A 10 -18.85 -18.97 18.38
C TYR A 10 -19.04 -19.17 16.87
N ASN A 11 -19.94 -18.38 16.29
CA ASN A 11 -20.08 -18.26 14.85
C ASN A 11 -18.83 -17.55 14.32
N ASN A 12 -17.84 -18.31 13.89
CA ASN A 12 -16.76 -17.83 13.03
C ASN A 12 -17.37 -17.43 11.68
N LYS A 13 -17.98 -16.25 11.60
CA LYS A 13 -18.17 -15.56 10.34
C LYS A 13 -16.77 -15.25 9.81
N LYS A 14 -16.29 -16.07 8.87
CA LYS A 14 -15.19 -15.71 7.99
C LYS A 14 -15.60 -14.36 7.39
N LYS A 15 -14.96 -13.29 7.82
CA LYS A 15 -15.06 -11.99 7.15
C LYS A 15 -14.50 -12.24 5.75
N ALA A 16 -15.35 -12.36 4.76
CA ALA A 16 -14.95 -12.24 3.38
C ALA A 16 -14.35 -10.83 3.28
N THR A 17 -13.05 -10.75 3.14
CA THR A 17 -12.37 -9.51 2.81
C THR A 17 -12.83 -9.20 1.40
N ALA A 18 -13.74 -8.24 1.24
CA ALA A 18 -14.17 -7.75 -0.06
C ALA A 18 -12.92 -7.19 -0.74
N PHE A 19 -12.51 -7.83 -1.82
CA PHE A 19 -11.39 -7.40 -2.63
C PHE A 19 -11.88 -6.22 -3.46
N VAL A 20 -11.58 -5.00 -3.04
CA VAL A 20 -11.88 -3.80 -3.81
C VAL A 20 -10.79 -3.66 -4.87
N ILE A 21 -11.07 -4.07 -6.09
CA ILE A 21 -10.22 -3.75 -7.24
C ILE A 21 -10.43 -2.26 -7.52
N THR A 22 -9.47 -1.44 -7.12
CA THR A 22 -9.50 -0.01 -7.39
C THR A 22 -8.70 0.25 -8.65
N THR A 23 -9.36 0.56 -9.75
CA THR A 23 -8.72 1.01 -10.97
C THR A 23 -8.56 2.53 -10.89
N SER A 24 -7.34 3.02 -10.97
CA SER A 24 -7.05 4.46 -10.98
C SER A 24 -6.60 4.87 -12.38
N VAL A 25 -7.25 5.87 -12.94
CA VAL A 25 -6.82 6.49 -14.20
C VAL A 25 -6.09 7.77 -13.87
N LEU A 26 -4.80 7.83 -14.19
CA LEU A 26 -3.96 9.00 -14.03
C LEU A 26 -3.89 9.71 -15.37
N MET A 27 -4.39 10.93 -15.43
CA MET A 27 -4.22 11.81 -16.58
C MET A 27 -3.39 13.01 -16.15
N SER A 28 -2.15 13.08 -16.62
CA SER A 28 -1.30 14.25 -16.43
C SER A 28 -1.44 15.17 -17.63
N ASN A 29 -2.04 16.32 -17.45
CA ASN A 29 -1.98 17.41 -18.43
C ASN A 29 -0.77 18.28 -18.08
N ILE A 30 0.33 18.11 -18.78
CA ILE A 30 1.46 19.06 -18.75
C ILE A 30 1.22 20.13 -19.82
N LEU A 31 0.01 20.65 -19.91
CA LEU A 31 -0.19 21.92 -20.57
C LEU A 31 -0.15 22.98 -19.48
N PRO A 32 0.74 23.99 -19.56
CA PRO A 32 0.72 25.08 -18.61
C PRO A 32 -0.60 25.83 -18.74
N VAL A 33 -1.53 25.56 -17.85
CA VAL A 33 -2.70 26.39 -17.67
C VAL A 33 -2.26 27.56 -16.81
N PHE A 34 -2.36 28.78 -17.32
CA PHE A 34 -2.04 29.96 -16.54
C PHE A 34 -3.22 30.27 -15.61
N ALA A 35 -3.04 30.09 -14.31
CA ALA A 35 -3.88 30.73 -13.33
C ALA A 35 -3.66 32.25 -13.41
N ASP A 36 -4.68 33.04 -13.03
CA ASP A 36 -4.63 34.49 -13.11
C ASP A 36 -3.34 35.03 -12.45
N GLY A 37 -2.44 35.60 -13.24
CA GLY A 37 -1.21 36.21 -12.74
C GLY A 37 0.11 35.46 -12.98
N ASN A 38 0.25 34.69 -14.04
CA ASN A 38 1.53 34.08 -14.45
C ASN A 38 2.08 32.93 -13.58
N THR A 39 1.19 32.24 -12.84
CA THR A 39 1.56 31.07 -12.04
C THR A 39 1.36 29.81 -12.86
N LEU A 40 2.42 29.00 -13.01
CA LEU A 40 2.33 27.69 -13.66
C LEU A 40 1.45 26.77 -12.80
N LYS A 41 0.44 26.17 -13.43
CA LYS A 41 -0.47 25.21 -12.82
C LYS A 41 -0.27 23.84 -13.48
N GLU A 42 -0.13 22.81 -12.66
CA GLU A 42 -0.15 21.41 -13.06
C GLU A 42 -1.46 20.78 -12.58
N GLU A 43 -2.14 20.03 -13.43
CA GLU A 43 -3.35 19.30 -13.06
C GLU A 43 -3.16 17.81 -13.34
N VAL A 44 -3.45 17.00 -12.33
CA VAL A 44 -3.48 15.54 -12.47
C VAL A 44 -4.86 15.04 -12.08
N VAL A 45 -5.55 14.44 -13.03
CA VAL A 45 -6.89 13.86 -12.79
C VAL A 45 -6.75 12.42 -12.36
N TYR A 46 -7.37 12.09 -11.23
CA TYR A 46 -7.46 10.75 -10.67
C TYR A 46 -8.92 10.30 -10.70
N ALA A 47 -9.18 9.16 -11.31
CA ALA A 47 -10.47 8.51 -11.26
C ALA A 47 -10.35 7.19 -10.50
N LYS A 48 -11.20 7.01 -9.49
CA LYS A 48 -11.38 5.75 -8.82
C LYS A 48 -12.56 5.03 -9.47
N LEU A 49 -12.29 3.83 -9.98
CA LEU A 49 -13.31 3.00 -10.63
C LEU A 49 -13.69 1.85 -9.69
N ASN A 50 -14.92 1.38 -9.85
CA ASN A 50 -15.37 0.12 -9.29
C ASN A 50 -14.77 -1.05 -10.10
N GLU A 51 -14.92 -2.25 -9.59
CA GLU A 51 -14.42 -3.49 -10.16
C GLU A 51 -15.02 -3.83 -11.56
N ASP A 52 -16.13 -3.20 -11.95
CA ASP A 52 -16.75 -3.32 -13.27
C ASP A 52 -16.31 -2.22 -14.26
N GLY A 53 -15.44 -1.31 -13.82
CA GLY A 53 -14.94 -0.19 -14.61
C GLY A 53 -15.75 1.10 -14.49
N LYS A 54 -16.89 1.10 -13.78
CA LYS A 54 -17.68 2.31 -13.56
C LYS A 54 -17.00 3.27 -12.61
N ILE A 55 -17.17 4.57 -12.87
CA ILE A 55 -16.61 5.64 -12.06
C ILE A 55 -17.25 5.61 -10.66
N ASN A 56 -16.41 5.54 -9.64
CA ASN A 56 -16.79 5.70 -8.24
C ASN A 56 -16.60 7.15 -7.79
N ASN A 57 -15.42 7.71 -8.05
CA ASN A 57 -15.07 9.08 -7.69
C ASN A 57 -14.01 9.64 -8.64
N ILE A 58 -14.05 10.95 -8.88
CA ILE A 58 -13.01 11.68 -9.61
C ILE A 58 -12.52 12.82 -8.74
N TYR A 59 -11.22 12.95 -8.62
CA TYR A 59 -10.59 14.09 -7.97
C TYR A 59 -9.41 14.60 -8.79
N ILE A 60 -9.14 15.88 -8.66
CA ILE A 60 -8.07 16.57 -9.38
C ILE A 60 -7.06 17.06 -8.35
N VAL A 61 -5.81 16.71 -8.54
CA VAL A 61 -4.69 17.29 -7.80
C VAL A 61 -4.16 18.45 -8.61
N ASN A 62 -4.25 19.63 -8.04
CA ASN A 62 -3.76 20.87 -8.62
C ASN A 62 -2.45 21.24 -7.94
N GLY A 63 -1.41 21.42 -8.72
CA GLY A 63 -0.08 21.82 -8.29
C GLY A 63 0.28 23.21 -8.79
N PHE A 64 0.87 24.02 -7.94
CA PHE A 64 1.31 25.38 -8.26
C PHE A 64 2.76 25.56 -7.87
N ASP A 65 3.56 26.07 -8.80
CA ASP A 65 4.93 26.48 -8.53
C ASP A 65 4.93 27.99 -8.28
N SER A 66 4.59 28.38 -7.05
CA SER A 66 4.41 29.79 -6.70
C SER A 66 4.68 30.05 -5.23
N ASN A 67 5.36 31.17 -4.98
CA ASN A 67 5.53 31.77 -3.65
C ASN A 67 4.50 32.88 -3.35
N LYS A 68 3.46 32.99 -4.21
CA LYS A 68 2.40 34.02 -4.10
C LYS A 68 1.10 33.36 -3.68
N ASP A 69 0.17 34.17 -3.19
CA ASP A 69 -1.20 33.77 -2.97
C ASP A 69 -1.80 33.22 -4.27
N ILE A 70 -2.51 32.09 -4.17
CA ILE A 70 -3.06 31.35 -5.29
C ILE A 70 -4.55 31.60 -5.32
N VAL A 71 -5.05 31.98 -6.51
CA VAL A 71 -6.47 32.01 -6.83
C VAL A 71 -6.70 31.00 -7.94
N ASP A 72 -7.56 30.02 -7.68
CA ASP A 72 -7.89 28.99 -8.66
C ASP A 72 -9.40 28.76 -8.75
N TYR A 73 -9.83 28.18 -9.85
CA TYR A 73 -11.23 27.98 -10.18
C TYR A 73 -11.52 26.50 -10.44
N GLY A 74 -12.61 26.01 -9.92
CA GLY A 74 -13.05 24.64 -10.17
C GLY A 74 -14.41 24.38 -9.57
N ASN A 75 -15.13 23.41 -10.09
CA ASN A 75 -16.42 22.99 -9.55
C ASN A 75 -16.23 21.73 -8.70
N TYR A 76 -15.89 21.92 -7.43
CA TYR A 76 -15.60 20.85 -6.49
C TYR A 76 -16.67 20.74 -5.40
N SER A 77 -17.03 19.52 -5.04
CA SER A 77 -17.86 19.23 -3.86
C SER A 77 -17.06 19.40 -2.57
N ASN A 78 -15.76 19.11 -2.63
CA ASN A 78 -14.85 19.21 -1.51
C ASN A 78 -13.45 19.59 -1.99
N VAL A 79 -12.69 20.30 -1.14
CA VAL A 79 -11.28 20.61 -1.39
C VAL A 79 -10.44 20.23 -0.17
N LEU A 80 -9.27 19.67 -0.43
CA LEU A 80 -8.32 19.23 0.60
C LEU A 80 -6.96 19.86 0.32
N ASN A 81 -6.38 20.51 1.31
CA ASN A 81 -4.99 20.95 1.26
C ASN A 81 -4.05 19.76 1.41
N LEU A 82 -3.17 19.57 0.43
CA LEU A 82 -2.18 18.47 0.47
C LEU A 82 -0.80 18.95 0.93
N SER A 83 -0.61 20.26 1.06
CA SER A 83 0.68 20.87 1.40
C SER A 83 0.80 21.25 2.87
N THR A 84 -0.33 21.61 3.51
CA THR A 84 -0.38 21.99 4.93
C THR A 84 -1.69 21.50 5.56
N ASP A 85 -1.78 21.58 6.90
CA ASP A 85 -3.02 21.27 7.64
C ASP A 85 -4.05 22.42 7.61
N ASP A 86 -3.73 23.54 6.96
CA ASP A 86 -4.62 24.70 6.89
C ASP A 86 -5.84 24.43 6.02
N LYS A 87 -6.99 24.87 6.50
CA LYS A 87 -8.22 24.80 5.71
C LYS A 87 -8.18 25.80 4.55
N LEU A 88 -8.57 25.31 3.38
CA LEU A 88 -8.67 26.13 2.19
C LEU A 88 -9.96 26.98 2.21
N ASN A 89 -9.85 28.20 1.72
CA ASN A 89 -11.01 29.05 1.48
C ASN A 89 -11.54 28.80 0.07
N TYR A 90 -12.57 27.96 -0.02
CA TYR A 90 -13.25 27.62 -1.27
C TYR A 90 -14.71 28.05 -1.18
N ILE A 91 -15.10 29.01 -2.02
CA ILE A 91 -16.45 29.61 -2.02
C ILE A 91 -16.89 29.83 -3.48
N ASN A 92 -18.06 29.33 -3.84
CA ASN A 92 -18.67 29.51 -5.16
C ASN A 92 -17.75 29.19 -6.34
N GLY A 93 -17.01 28.11 -6.26
CA GLY A 93 -16.12 27.67 -7.33
C GLY A 93 -14.76 28.39 -7.36
N VAL A 94 -14.48 29.27 -6.39
CA VAL A 94 -13.20 30.00 -6.27
C VAL A 94 -12.45 29.50 -5.05
N LEU A 95 -11.22 29.05 -5.28
CA LEU A 95 -10.27 28.68 -4.24
C LEU A 95 -9.28 29.79 -4.02
N ASN A 96 -9.09 30.20 -2.76
CA ASN A 96 -8.04 31.11 -2.34
C ASN A 96 -7.12 30.39 -1.35
N ALA A 97 -5.85 30.31 -1.64
CA ALA A 97 -4.85 29.68 -0.81
C ALA A 97 -3.62 30.56 -0.65
N LYS A 98 -3.00 30.48 0.53
CA LYS A 98 -1.72 31.12 0.79
C LYS A 98 -0.59 30.13 0.60
N SER A 99 0.31 30.40 -0.33
CA SER A 99 1.43 29.51 -0.62
C SER A 99 2.61 29.66 0.36
N SER A 100 2.45 30.43 1.40
CA SER A 100 3.54 31.03 2.19
C SER A 100 4.44 30.08 2.99
N ASN A 101 4.29 28.77 2.92
CA ASN A 101 5.03 27.88 3.83
C ASN A 101 5.54 26.56 3.21
N VAL A 102 5.52 26.41 1.91
CA VAL A 102 5.97 25.15 1.27
C VAL A 102 7.04 25.49 0.26
N ASP A 103 8.16 24.83 0.27
CA ASP A 103 9.37 25.00 -0.56
C ASP A 103 9.10 25.30 -2.07
N GLY A 104 8.31 26.35 -2.35
CA GLY A 104 7.94 26.83 -3.68
C GLY A 104 6.82 26.06 -4.38
N LYS A 105 6.31 24.94 -3.83
CA LYS A 105 5.21 24.17 -4.43
C LYS A 105 4.02 24.06 -3.50
N PHE A 106 2.83 24.28 -4.02
CA PHE A 106 1.57 24.12 -3.30
C PHE A 106 0.68 23.14 -4.02
N TYR A 107 0.09 22.21 -3.31
CA TYR A 107 -0.82 21.21 -3.85
C TYR A 107 -2.14 21.18 -3.09
N TYR A 108 -3.23 21.10 -3.83
CA TYR A 108 -4.53 20.79 -3.25
C TYR A 108 -5.28 19.77 -4.11
N GLN A 109 -6.17 19.03 -3.50
CA GLN A 109 -7.09 18.11 -4.16
C GLN A 109 -8.49 18.73 -4.19
N GLY A 110 -9.12 18.72 -5.38
CA GLY A 110 -10.54 19.02 -5.55
C GLY A 110 -11.29 17.75 -5.93
N GLU A 111 -12.36 17.44 -5.23
CA GLU A 111 -13.25 16.31 -5.53
C GLU A 111 -14.41 16.82 -6.40
N LEU A 112 -14.64 16.15 -7.54
CA LEU A 112 -15.73 16.52 -8.43
C LEU A 112 -17.08 15.97 -7.91
N GLU A 113 -18.15 16.77 -7.99
CA GLU A 113 -19.50 16.29 -7.67
C GLU A 113 -19.97 15.21 -8.63
N SER A 114 -19.59 15.33 -9.89
CA SER A 114 -19.84 14.38 -10.96
C SER A 114 -18.78 14.56 -12.03
N GLY A 115 -18.47 13.49 -12.73
CA GLY A 115 -17.52 13.56 -13.84
C GLY A 115 -17.64 12.35 -14.73
N GLU A 116 -17.30 12.54 -15.98
CA GLU A 116 -17.18 11.48 -16.96
C GLU A 116 -15.73 11.41 -17.44
N LEU A 117 -15.26 10.19 -17.71
CA LEU A 117 -13.97 9.99 -18.34
C LEU A 117 -14.10 10.04 -19.86
N PRO A 118 -13.03 10.38 -20.58
CA PRO A 118 -12.99 10.31 -22.05
C PRO A 118 -13.20 8.90 -22.60
N TRP A 119 -13.10 7.91 -21.75
CA TRP A 119 -13.26 6.49 -22.10
C TRP A 119 -14.36 5.85 -21.25
N ASN A 120 -15.15 4.98 -21.89
CA ASN A 120 -15.96 4.01 -21.19
C ASN A 120 -15.10 2.78 -20.94
N ILE A 121 -14.91 2.43 -19.69
CA ILE A 121 -14.10 1.29 -19.26
C ILE A 121 -15.07 0.22 -18.73
N SER A 122 -14.94 -1.01 -19.20
CA SER A 122 -15.76 -2.14 -18.76
C SER A 122 -14.86 -3.33 -18.45
N LEU A 123 -15.00 -3.87 -17.24
CA LEU A 123 -14.32 -5.06 -16.77
C LEU A 123 -15.33 -6.17 -16.52
N LYS A 124 -15.05 -7.35 -17.05
CA LYS A 124 -15.87 -8.56 -16.85
C LYS A 124 -14.98 -9.73 -16.49
N TYR A 125 -15.45 -10.52 -15.55
CA TYR A 125 -14.72 -11.69 -15.06
C TYR A 125 -15.54 -12.96 -15.36
N TYR A 126 -14.85 -13.98 -15.82
CA TYR A 126 -15.46 -15.30 -16.05
C TYR A 126 -14.62 -16.35 -15.33
N LEU A 127 -15.29 -17.26 -14.64
CA LEU A 127 -14.66 -18.41 -14.02
C LEU A 127 -15.27 -19.69 -14.60
N ASN A 128 -14.44 -20.54 -15.20
CA ASN A 128 -14.88 -21.74 -15.92
C ASN A 128 -15.97 -21.43 -16.97
N GLY A 129 -15.78 -20.30 -17.72
CA GLY A 129 -16.69 -19.83 -18.76
C GLY A 129 -17.98 -19.19 -18.28
N LYS A 130 -18.19 -19.01 -16.97
CA LYS A 130 -19.38 -18.36 -16.39
C LYS A 130 -19.04 -16.98 -15.88
N LEU A 131 -19.87 -15.98 -16.23
CA LEU A 131 -19.76 -14.62 -15.71
C LEU A 131 -19.86 -14.65 -14.17
N ILE A 132 -18.98 -13.95 -13.51
CA ILE A 132 -18.88 -13.87 -12.05
C ILE A 132 -18.54 -12.43 -11.65
N THR A 133 -18.95 -12.00 -10.46
CA THR A 133 -18.53 -10.70 -9.90
C THR A 133 -17.15 -10.82 -9.28
N SER A 134 -16.46 -9.69 -9.11
CA SER A 134 -15.14 -9.66 -8.44
C SER A 134 -15.19 -10.17 -7.01
N GLU A 135 -16.27 -9.82 -6.28
CA GLU A 135 -16.45 -10.26 -4.89
C GLU A 135 -16.66 -11.78 -4.79
N GLU A 136 -17.40 -12.37 -5.74
CA GLU A 136 -17.60 -13.81 -5.80
C GLU A 136 -16.35 -14.55 -6.27
N LEU A 137 -15.53 -13.90 -7.10
CA LEU A 137 -14.29 -14.46 -7.66
C LEU A 137 -13.17 -14.57 -6.61
N ALA A 138 -13.14 -13.68 -5.63
CA ALA A 138 -12.12 -13.67 -4.58
C ALA A 138 -12.03 -15.02 -3.85
N GLY A 139 -10.84 -15.60 -3.78
CA GLY A 139 -10.57 -16.89 -3.15
C GLY A 139 -11.05 -18.10 -3.96
N LYS A 140 -11.51 -17.93 -5.20
CA LYS A 140 -11.93 -19.04 -6.06
C LYS A 140 -10.76 -19.66 -6.80
N SER A 141 -11.01 -20.86 -7.32
CA SER A 141 -10.06 -21.60 -8.14
C SER A 141 -10.74 -22.11 -9.40
N GLY A 142 -10.02 -22.09 -10.51
CA GLY A 142 -10.53 -22.52 -11.80
C GLY A 142 -9.85 -21.81 -12.96
N GLU A 143 -10.44 -21.93 -14.14
CA GLU A 143 -10.02 -21.21 -15.35
C GLU A 143 -10.62 -19.79 -15.30
N LEU A 144 -9.78 -18.78 -15.15
CA LEU A 144 -10.16 -17.37 -15.12
C LEU A 144 -10.01 -16.75 -16.51
N GLU A 145 -11.01 -15.96 -16.91
CA GLU A 145 -10.91 -15.05 -18.03
C GLU A 145 -11.31 -13.64 -17.56
N ILE A 146 -10.46 -12.65 -17.83
CA ILE A 146 -10.71 -11.21 -17.58
C ILE A 146 -10.83 -10.52 -18.93
N LYS A 147 -11.94 -9.82 -19.16
CA LYS A 147 -12.13 -8.96 -20.34
C LYS A 147 -12.15 -7.52 -19.95
N LEU A 148 -11.32 -6.73 -20.60
CA LEU A 148 -11.23 -5.29 -20.43
C LEU A 148 -11.54 -4.61 -21.76
N ASP A 149 -12.68 -3.94 -21.82
CA ASP A 149 -13.14 -3.15 -22.96
C ASP A 149 -12.94 -1.67 -22.66
N ILE A 150 -12.29 -0.93 -23.56
CA ILE A 150 -12.09 0.51 -23.47
C ILE A 150 -12.56 1.13 -24.78
N THR A 151 -13.63 1.93 -24.71
CA THR A 151 -14.22 2.58 -25.87
C THR A 151 -14.34 4.10 -25.66
N GLN A 152 -14.53 4.84 -26.73
CA GLN A 152 -14.75 6.27 -26.65
C GLN A 152 -16.02 6.62 -25.85
N ASN A 153 -15.95 7.55 -24.92
CA ASN A 153 -17.12 8.21 -24.38
C ASN A 153 -17.53 9.37 -25.31
N LYS A 154 -18.62 9.15 -26.04
CA LYS A 154 -19.12 10.12 -27.04
C LYS A 154 -19.90 11.29 -26.43
N ASN A 155 -20.14 11.27 -25.11
CA ASN A 155 -20.84 12.37 -24.43
C ASN A 155 -19.96 13.58 -24.18
N ILE A 156 -18.62 13.39 -24.24
CA ILE A 156 -17.65 14.45 -23.99
C ILE A 156 -16.73 14.67 -25.18
N ASN A 157 -16.01 15.79 -25.15
CA ASN A 157 -15.07 16.13 -26.22
C ASN A 157 -14.03 15.03 -26.41
N SER A 158 -13.80 14.66 -27.66
CA SER A 158 -12.89 13.56 -28.04
C SER A 158 -11.40 13.88 -27.85
N ILE A 159 -11.04 15.12 -27.54
CA ILE A 159 -9.64 15.58 -27.52
C ILE A 159 -8.72 14.70 -26.68
N PHE A 160 -9.19 14.20 -25.53
CA PHE A 160 -8.40 13.28 -24.72
C PHE A 160 -8.36 11.87 -25.32
N TYR A 161 -9.50 11.40 -25.84
CA TYR A 161 -9.57 10.10 -26.51
C TYR A 161 -8.65 10.03 -27.71
N ASP A 162 -8.61 11.11 -28.49
CA ASP A 162 -7.85 11.20 -29.76
C ASP A 162 -6.34 11.46 -29.55
N ASN A 163 -5.95 12.01 -28.40
CA ASN A 163 -4.55 12.41 -28.17
C ASN A 163 -3.87 11.66 -27.01
N TYR A 164 -4.57 10.80 -26.28
CA TYR A 164 -3.97 10.08 -25.15
C TYR A 164 -3.89 8.58 -25.42
N ALA A 165 -2.72 8.03 -25.21
CA ALA A 165 -2.55 6.60 -24.99
C ALA A 165 -2.90 6.23 -23.55
N LEU A 166 -3.39 5.01 -23.33
CA LEU A 166 -3.56 4.45 -22.00
C LEU A 166 -2.59 3.29 -21.80
N GLN A 167 -1.80 3.37 -20.77
CA GLN A 167 -1.02 2.26 -20.24
C GLN A 167 -1.85 1.58 -19.16
N ILE A 168 -2.10 0.30 -19.30
CA ILE A 168 -2.85 -0.51 -18.35
C ILE A 168 -1.91 -1.54 -17.74
N ALA A 169 -1.85 -1.58 -16.41
CA ALA A 169 -0.98 -2.49 -15.67
C ALA A 169 -1.79 -3.32 -14.68
N LEU A 170 -1.64 -4.63 -14.77
CA LEU A 170 -2.20 -5.62 -13.85
C LEU A 170 -1.04 -6.42 -13.22
N THR A 171 -1.21 -6.77 -11.96
CA THR A 171 -0.27 -7.63 -11.25
C THR A 171 -0.99 -8.86 -10.71
N LEU A 172 -0.50 -10.04 -11.05
CA LEU A 172 -1.02 -11.32 -10.56
C LEU A 172 0.02 -12.03 -9.70
N ASN A 173 -0.44 -12.71 -8.66
CA ASN A 173 0.42 -13.60 -7.88
C ASN A 173 0.80 -14.83 -8.72
N GLY A 174 2.07 -14.99 -9.03
CA GLY A 174 2.59 -16.08 -9.88
C GLY A 174 2.50 -17.46 -9.23
N ASP A 175 2.33 -17.57 -7.91
CA ASP A 175 2.10 -18.84 -7.22
C ASP A 175 0.64 -19.28 -7.34
N LYS A 176 -0.28 -18.33 -7.34
CA LYS A 176 -1.72 -18.55 -7.42
C LYS A 176 -2.25 -18.53 -8.86
N CYS A 177 -1.55 -17.90 -9.80
CA CYS A 177 -1.97 -17.73 -11.20
C CYS A 177 -0.94 -18.38 -12.13
N LYS A 178 -1.31 -19.49 -12.75
CA LYS A 178 -0.51 -20.23 -13.71
C LYS A 178 -1.06 -20.05 -15.13
N ASN A 179 -0.28 -20.41 -16.14
CA ASN A 179 -0.68 -20.41 -17.55
C ASN A 179 -1.33 -19.06 -17.96
N VAL A 180 -0.75 -17.96 -17.48
CA VAL A 180 -1.27 -16.61 -17.80
C VAL A 180 -0.97 -16.30 -19.27
N VAL A 181 -2.01 -16.06 -20.05
CA VAL A 181 -1.93 -15.76 -21.49
C VAL A 181 -2.78 -14.54 -21.82
N SER A 182 -2.23 -13.67 -22.64
CA SER A 182 -2.94 -12.57 -23.31
C SER A 182 -2.18 -12.19 -24.59
N GLU A 183 -2.88 -12.11 -25.72
CA GLU A 183 -2.23 -11.87 -27.03
C GLU A 183 -1.67 -10.44 -27.14
N ASP A 184 -2.37 -9.46 -26.56
CA ASP A 184 -2.05 -8.03 -26.68
C ASP A 184 -1.23 -7.50 -25.50
N ALA A 185 -0.77 -8.36 -24.61
CA ALA A 185 -0.05 -7.95 -23.41
C ALA A 185 1.46 -8.21 -23.50
N THR A 186 2.21 -7.30 -22.93
CA THR A 186 3.57 -7.61 -22.47
C THR A 186 3.50 -8.24 -21.09
N ILE A 187 3.90 -9.51 -20.96
CA ILE A 187 3.89 -10.25 -19.70
C ILE A 187 5.32 -10.43 -19.21
N ALA A 188 5.61 -9.96 -18.01
CA ALA A 188 6.90 -10.12 -17.34
C ALA A 188 6.77 -10.82 -15.99
N ASN A 189 7.71 -11.71 -15.66
CA ASN A 189 7.80 -12.29 -14.33
C ASN A 189 8.71 -11.42 -13.45
N VAL A 190 8.19 -10.97 -12.31
CA VAL A 190 8.90 -10.11 -11.39
C VAL A 190 8.87 -10.78 -10.00
N GLY A 191 9.89 -11.58 -9.71
CA GLY A 191 9.90 -12.40 -8.49
C GLY A 191 8.74 -13.40 -8.46
N SER A 192 7.90 -13.32 -7.43
CA SER A 192 6.70 -14.15 -7.27
C SER A 192 5.47 -13.59 -7.98
N THR A 193 5.58 -12.49 -8.70
CA THR A 193 4.46 -11.85 -9.38
C THR A 193 4.62 -11.88 -10.89
N LYS A 194 3.50 -11.75 -11.59
CA LYS A 194 3.43 -11.55 -13.04
C LYS A 194 2.87 -10.16 -13.28
N SER A 195 3.64 -9.32 -13.98
CA SER A 195 3.20 -8.00 -14.44
C SER A 195 2.69 -8.14 -15.87
N ILE A 196 1.46 -7.70 -16.10
CA ILE A 196 0.77 -7.72 -17.40
C ILE A 196 0.50 -6.27 -17.78
N ASN A 197 0.99 -5.87 -18.94
CA ASN A 197 0.89 -4.49 -19.40
C ASN A 197 0.29 -4.43 -20.79
N TYR A 198 -0.70 -3.54 -20.97
CA TYR A 198 -1.30 -3.21 -22.25
C TYR A 198 -1.09 -1.74 -22.59
N ILE A 199 -1.12 -1.42 -23.88
CA ILE A 199 -1.09 -0.05 -24.38
C ILE A 199 -2.26 0.13 -25.35
N LYS A 200 -3.20 1.01 -24.98
CA LYS A 200 -4.26 1.48 -25.88
C LYS A 200 -3.78 2.74 -26.59
N LEU A 201 -3.77 2.73 -27.90
CA LEU A 201 -3.32 3.88 -28.69
C LEU A 201 -4.39 5.00 -28.74
N PRO A 202 -3.97 6.26 -28.99
CA PRO A 202 -4.90 7.36 -29.19
C PRO A 202 -5.90 7.09 -30.32
N GLY A 203 -7.11 7.58 -30.18
CA GLY A 203 -8.13 7.51 -31.23
C GLY A 203 -8.65 6.11 -31.57
N THR A 204 -8.26 5.06 -30.81
CA THR A 204 -8.69 3.67 -31.08
C THR A 204 -9.45 3.10 -29.89
N ASP A 205 -10.42 2.23 -30.13
CA ASP A 205 -10.99 1.37 -29.09
C ASP A 205 -10.05 0.20 -28.80
N ALA A 206 -10.15 -0.39 -27.63
CA ALA A 206 -9.35 -1.55 -27.23
C ALA A 206 -10.21 -2.60 -26.53
N ASN A 207 -9.88 -3.86 -26.81
CA ASN A 207 -10.51 -5.03 -26.20
C ASN A 207 -9.39 -6.01 -25.82
N TYR A 208 -9.20 -6.22 -24.54
CA TYR A 208 -8.15 -7.10 -24.03
C TYR A 208 -8.75 -8.30 -23.30
N THR A 209 -8.17 -9.46 -23.54
CA THR A 209 -8.55 -10.68 -22.86
C THR A 209 -7.33 -11.30 -22.20
N LEU A 210 -7.44 -11.59 -20.92
CA LEU A 210 -6.45 -12.28 -20.12
C LEU A 210 -7.04 -13.59 -19.62
N THR A 211 -6.35 -14.70 -19.82
CA THR A 211 -6.71 -16.01 -19.26
C THR A 211 -5.64 -16.53 -18.33
N ALA A 212 -6.05 -17.27 -17.30
CA ALA A 212 -5.13 -17.88 -16.33
C ALA A 212 -5.82 -19.05 -15.61
N ASP A 213 -5.02 -20.05 -15.20
CA ASP A 213 -5.43 -21.04 -14.21
C ASP A 213 -5.18 -20.49 -12.82
N VAL A 214 -6.22 -20.32 -12.01
CA VAL A 214 -6.13 -19.67 -10.70
C VAL A 214 -6.46 -20.62 -9.55
N THR A 215 -5.77 -20.42 -8.43
CA THR A 215 -6.03 -21.12 -7.16
C THR A 215 -6.06 -20.08 -6.04
N ASP A 216 -7.16 -20.04 -5.28
CA ASP A 216 -7.35 -19.05 -4.21
C ASP A 216 -7.09 -17.62 -4.72
N PHE A 217 -7.84 -17.22 -5.77
CA PHE A 217 -7.56 -16.03 -6.56
C PHE A 217 -7.57 -14.76 -5.75
N GLU A 218 -6.52 -13.97 -5.92
CA GLU A 218 -6.35 -12.61 -5.44
C GLU A 218 -5.67 -11.78 -6.52
N MET A 219 -6.06 -10.52 -6.63
CA MET A 219 -5.47 -9.58 -7.57
C MET A 219 -5.40 -8.19 -6.94
N ASP A 220 -4.30 -7.49 -7.20
CA ASP A 220 -4.16 -6.08 -6.85
C ASP A 220 -5.00 -5.19 -7.77
N ALA A 221 -5.10 -3.90 -7.42
CA ALA A 221 -5.78 -2.92 -8.26
C ALA A 221 -5.16 -2.84 -9.67
N ILE A 222 -6.02 -2.67 -10.67
CA ILE A 222 -5.59 -2.38 -12.04
C ILE A 222 -5.28 -0.89 -12.13
N PHE A 223 -4.11 -0.54 -12.65
CA PHE A 223 -3.69 0.83 -12.88
C PHE A 223 -3.84 1.17 -14.35
N ILE A 224 -4.49 2.31 -14.63
CA ILE A 224 -4.61 2.86 -15.98
C ILE A 224 -4.02 4.26 -15.94
N ASN A 225 -2.96 4.49 -16.71
CA ASN A 225 -2.26 5.77 -16.81
C ASN A 225 -2.45 6.36 -18.20
N GLY A 226 -2.98 7.57 -18.28
CA GLY A 226 -3.13 8.32 -19.54
C GLY A 226 -1.90 9.15 -19.85
N MET A 227 -1.32 8.94 -21.02
CA MET A 227 -0.16 9.68 -21.51
C MET A 227 -0.55 10.46 -22.75
N ASN A 228 -0.29 11.77 -22.74
CA ASN A 228 -0.50 12.60 -23.92
C ASN A 228 0.51 12.19 -25.00
N MET A 229 0.00 11.79 -26.15
CA MET A 229 0.76 11.47 -27.35
C MET A 229 0.34 12.35 -28.53
N ALA A 230 -0.08 13.60 -28.25
CA ALA A 230 -0.40 14.56 -29.29
C ALA A 230 0.87 14.83 -30.12
N ILE A 231 1.04 14.06 -31.18
CA ILE A 231 2.03 14.34 -32.21
C ILE A 231 1.35 15.37 -33.11
N SER A 232 1.69 16.64 -32.99
CA SER A 232 1.30 17.65 -33.95
C SER A 232 2.11 17.41 -35.23
N VAL A 233 1.58 16.60 -36.10
CA VAL A 233 2.13 16.44 -37.47
C VAL A 233 1.53 17.53 -38.32
N ASP A 234 2.22 18.64 -38.41
CA ASP A 234 1.95 19.65 -39.46
C ASP A 234 2.57 19.08 -40.76
N VAL A 235 1.73 18.43 -41.57
CA VAL A 235 2.20 17.79 -42.80
C VAL A 235 2.39 18.86 -43.88
N ASP A 236 3.54 19.47 -43.91
CA ASP A 236 4.04 20.12 -45.12
C ASP A 236 4.67 19.03 -46.04
N ALA A 237 4.04 18.76 -47.16
CA ALA A 237 4.42 17.67 -48.06
C ALA A 237 5.85 17.82 -48.65
N SER A 238 6.52 18.94 -48.41
CA SER A 238 7.92 19.19 -48.80
C SER A 238 8.94 18.70 -47.76
N GLU A 239 8.54 18.41 -46.54
CA GLU A 239 9.40 17.99 -45.42
C GLU A 239 9.33 16.49 -45.07
N MET A 240 8.59 15.70 -45.85
CA MET A 240 8.34 14.29 -45.56
C MET A 240 9.58 13.38 -45.39
N THR A 241 10.75 13.85 -45.84
CA THR A 241 12.03 13.15 -45.59
C THR A 241 12.67 13.54 -44.23
N GLY A 242 12.37 14.73 -43.70
CA GLY A 242 12.77 15.14 -42.35
C GLY A 242 11.94 14.47 -41.27
N ASP A 243 10.64 14.29 -41.55
CA ASP A 243 9.67 13.72 -40.58
C ASP A 243 9.89 12.23 -40.31
N LEU A 244 10.41 11.48 -41.31
CA LEU A 244 10.83 10.09 -41.10
C LEU A 244 11.99 9.98 -40.11
N ASN A 245 12.93 10.91 -40.12
CA ASN A 245 14.03 10.96 -39.17
C ASN A 245 13.49 11.33 -37.75
N THR A 246 12.57 12.30 -37.69
CA THR A 246 11.93 12.69 -36.43
C THR A 246 11.11 11.54 -35.85
N LEU A 247 10.43 10.74 -36.70
CA LEU A 247 9.73 9.54 -36.27
C LEU A 247 10.69 8.46 -35.75
N VAL A 248 11.84 8.28 -36.42
CA VAL A 248 12.90 7.38 -35.97
C VAL A 248 13.44 7.84 -34.61
N GLU A 249 13.76 9.13 -34.47
CA GLU A 249 14.20 9.71 -33.19
C GLU A 249 13.14 9.59 -32.10
N ALA A 250 11.85 9.77 -32.43
CA ALA A 250 10.75 9.56 -31.49
C ALA A 250 10.61 8.09 -31.06
N ILE A 251 10.78 7.15 -32.00
CA ILE A 251 10.80 5.72 -31.74
C ILE A 251 12.01 5.35 -30.86
N GLU A 252 13.19 5.92 -31.15
CA GLU A 252 14.39 5.75 -30.33
C GLU A 252 14.17 6.32 -28.92
N ALA A 253 13.59 7.51 -28.80
CA ALA A 253 13.26 8.12 -27.51
C ALA A 253 12.23 7.30 -26.70
N VAL A 254 11.22 6.71 -27.37
CA VAL A 254 10.27 5.78 -26.74
C VAL A 254 10.98 4.49 -26.32
N ASN A 255 11.89 3.97 -27.14
CA ASN A 255 12.68 2.79 -26.79
C ASN A 255 13.59 3.05 -25.59
N ASP A 256 14.27 4.21 -25.57
CA ASP A 256 15.12 4.64 -24.47
C ASP A 256 14.30 4.91 -23.19
N GLY A 257 13.12 5.52 -23.35
CA GLY A 257 12.15 5.69 -22.28
C GLY A 257 11.68 4.35 -21.71
N THR A 258 11.42 3.38 -22.56
CA THR A 258 11.05 2.02 -22.17
C THR A 258 12.21 1.31 -21.47
N GLY A 259 13.44 1.51 -21.94
CA GLY A 259 14.66 1.05 -21.27
C GLY A 259 14.81 1.64 -19.87
N THR A 260 14.62 2.95 -19.75
CA THR A 260 14.66 3.66 -18.46
C THR A 260 13.58 3.21 -17.51
N LEU A 261 12.35 2.97 -18.00
CA LEU A 261 11.24 2.43 -17.22
C LEU A 261 11.55 1.02 -16.73
N LYS A 262 12.12 0.17 -17.62
CA LYS A 262 12.57 -1.17 -17.25
C LYS A 262 13.62 -1.13 -16.14
N ASP A 263 14.64 -0.27 -16.29
CA ASP A 263 15.69 -0.11 -15.27
C ASP A 263 15.12 0.44 -13.94
N GLY A 264 14.14 1.33 -14.03
CA GLY A 264 13.39 1.82 -12.86
C GLY A 264 12.61 0.70 -12.15
N LEU A 265 11.95 -0.14 -12.91
CA LEU A 265 11.20 -1.29 -12.41
C LEU A 265 12.12 -2.34 -11.79
N ASP A 266 13.28 -2.60 -12.40
CA ASP A 266 14.30 -3.48 -11.85
C ASP A 266 14.83 -2.95 -10.50
N LYS A 267 15.11 -1.64 -10.41
CA LYS A 267 15.51 -0.99 -9.14
C LYS A 267 14.40 -1.03 -8.09
N TYR A 268 13.16 -0.79 -8.50
CA TYR A 268 12.01 -0.92 -7.60
C TYR A 268 11.88 -2.33 -7.05
N THR A 269 12.01 -3.34 -7.91
CA THR A 269 11.97 -4.76 -7.52
C THR A 269 13.09 -5.12 -6.54
N LEU A 270 14.30 -4.62 -6.78
CA LEU A 270 15.42 -4.79 -5.85
C LEU A 270 15.13 -4.11 -4.50
N GLY A 271 14.52 -2.94 -4.52
CA GLY A 271 14.08 -2.21 -3.32
C GLY A 271 13.04 -2.99 -2.51
N VAL A 272 12.03 -3.54 -3.20
CA VAL A 272 10.99 -4.38 -2.56
C VAL A 272 11.59 -5.65 -1.96
N ASN A 273 12.51 -6.31 -2.68
CA ASN A 273 13.22 -7.49 -2.15
C ASN A 273 14.07 -7.15 -0.91
N SER A 274 14.74 -6.00 -0.93
CA SER A 274 15.52 -5.51 0.21
C SER A 274 14.62 -5.22 1.42
N LEU A 275 13.46 -4.61 1.18
CA LEU A 275 12.44 -4.36 2.23
C LEU A 275 11.89 -5.68 2.79
N HIS A 276 11.61 -6.66 1.93
CA HIS A 276 11.16 -7.99 2.35
C HIS A 276 12.21 -8.68 3.24
N ASN A 277 13.48 -8.64 2.83
CA ASN A 277 14.59 -9.20 3.61
C ASN A 277 14.74 -8.45 4.95
N GLY A 278 14.73 -7.13 4.96
CA GLY A 278 14.78 -6.31 6.17
C GLY A 278 13.61 -6.59 7.13
N THR A 279 12.41 -6.82 6.58
CA THR A 279 11.23 -7.20 7.39
C THR A 279 11.42 -8.59 8.03
N SER A 280 12.03 -9.52 7.28
CA SER A 280 12.35 -10.86 7.79
C SER A 280 13.42 -10.82 8.88
N GLU A 281 14.45 -10.00 8.70
CA GLU A 281 15.48 -9.77 9.73
C GLU A 281 14.89 -9.13 10.98
N LEU A 282 14.02 -8.14 10.83
CA LEU A 282 13.31 -7.52 11.96
C LEU A 282 12.44 -8.54 12.71
N LYS A 283 11.70 -9.39 11.98
CA LYS A 283 10.93 -10.48 12.59
C LYS A 283 11.81 -11.43 13.40
N ASN A 284 12.98 -11.77 12.85
CA ASN A 284 13.95 -12.64 13.55
C ASN A 284 14.52 -11.91 14.78
N GLY A 285 14.86 -10.64 14.67
CA GLY A 285 15.32 -9.81 15.78
C GLY A 285 14.28 -9.69 16.90
N VAL A 286 13.01 -9.47 16.56
CA VAL A 286 11.91 -9.45 17.52
C VAL A 286 11.75 -10.81 18.22
N SER A 287 11.93 -11.91 17.48
CA SER A 287 11.87 -13.26 18.05
C SER A 287 13.02 -13.52 19.03
N GLN A 288 14.24 -13.11 18.68
CA GLN A 288 15.40 -13.19 19.57
C GLN A 288 15.24 -12.30 20.81
N TYR A 289 14.72 -11.09 20.64
CA TYR A 289 14.40 -10.22 21.77
C TYR A 289 13.41 -10.84 22.73
N LYS A 290 12.31 -11.45 22.20
CA LYS A 290 11.33 -12.19 23.01
C LYS A 290 11.99 -13.35 23.77
N THR A 291 12.88 -14.08 23.12
CA THR A 291 13.63 -15.19 23.76
C THR A 291 14.52 -14.66 24.88
N GLY A 292 15.25 -13.57 24.63
CA GLY A 292 16.08 -12.90 25.64
C GLY A 292 15.27 -12.41 26.84
N VAL A 293 14.12 -11.77 26.60
CA VAL A 293 13.21 -11.35 27.67
C VAL A 293 12.72 -12.53 28.50
N ASN A 294 12.34 -13.64 27.85
CA ASN A 294 11.91 -14.85 28.57
C ASN A 294 13.04 -15.45 29.43
N ALA A 295 14.26 -15.45 28.91
CA ALA A 295 15.45 -15.90 29.67
C ALA A 295 15.69 -14.99 30.90
N LEU A 296 15.51 -13.68 30.75
CA LEU A 296 15.62 -12.72 31.85
C LEU A 296 14.58 -12.98 32.94
N TYR A 297 13.32 -13.23 32.54
CA TYR A 297 12.26 -13.60 33.47
C TYR A 297 12.57 -14.89 34.24
N LYS A 298 13.12 -15.88 33.55
CA LYS A 298 13.56 -17.14 34.19
C LYS A 298 14.66 -16.89 35.19
N SER A 299 15.73 -16.18 34.81
CA SER A 299 16.85 -15.84 35.69
C SER A 299 16.41 -15.03 36.92
N ARG A 300 15.45 -14.11 36.75
CA ARG A 300 14.85 -13.39 37.87
C ARG A 300 14.15 -14.34 38.85
N ASN A 301 13.39 -15.31 38.34
CA ASN A 301 12.72 -16.27 39.19
C ASN A 301 13.71 -17.18 39.92
N ASP A 302 14.79 -17.61 39.24
CA ASP A 302 15.85 -18.41 39.87
C ASP A 302 16.55 -17.63 40.98
N LEU A 303 16.80 -16.31 40.76
CA LEU A 303 17.35 -15.42 41.78
C LEU A 303 16.43 -15.27 42.97
N LEU A 304 15.12 -15.12 42.74
CA LEU A 304 14.12 -15.04 43.85
C LEU A 304 14.08 -16.32 44.67
N LEU A 305 14.17 -17.48 44.02
CA LEU A 305 14.24 -18.78 44.71
C LEU A 305 15.54 -18.89 45.53
N GLY A 306 16.68 -18.50 44.95
CA GLY A 306 17.97 -18.46 45.67
C GLY A 306 17.97 -17.52 46.87
N LEU A 307 17.37 -16.32 46.76
CA LEU A 307 17.18 -15.41 47.89
C LEU A 307 16.30 -16.04 48.97
N GLY A 308 15.26 -16.78 48.58
CA GLY A 308 14.42 -17.54 49.53
C GLY A 308 15.22 -18.62 50.30
N GLU A 309 16.14 -19.29 49.64
CA GLU A 309 17.02 -20.28 50.27
C GLU A 309 18.03 -19.65 51.22
N VAL A 310 18.62 -18.54 50.82
CA VAL A 310 19.54 -17.73 51.70
C VAL A 310 18.79 -17.29 52.95
N ASN A 311 17.56 -16.77 52.79
CA ASN A 311 16.75 -16.35 53.95
C ASN A 311 16.42 -17.52 54.89
N ARG A 312 16.09 -18.68 54.36
CA ARG A 312 15.88 -19.91 55.17
C ARG A 312 17.17 -20.35 55.88
N GLY A 313 18.31 -20.27 55.16
CA GLY A 313 19.62 -20.52 55.76
C GLY A 313 19.95 -19.58 56.93
N MET A 314 19.67 -18.29 56.79
CA MET A 314 19.83 -17.29 57.86
C MET A 314 18.94 -17.59 59.08
N GLN A 315 17.66 -17.94 58.88
CA GLN A 315 16.78 -18.33 59.96
C GLN A 315 17.27 -19.58 60.72
N SER A 316 17.80 -20.58 59.95
CA SER A 316 18.36 -21.79 60.55
C SER A 316 19.63 -21.46 61.34
N PHE A 317 20.48 -20.55 60.84
CA PHE A 317 21.65 -20.07 61.53
C PHE A 317 21.32 -19.32 62.84
N GLU A 318 20.32 -18.41 62.79
CA GLU A 318 19.80 -17.72 63.98
C GLU A 318 19.30 -18.71 65.04
N GLY A 319 18.55 -19.72 64.59
CA GLY A 319 18.07 -20.80 65.49
C GLY A 319 19.23 -21.61 66.09
N GLY A 320 20.28 -21.88 65.30
CA GLY A 320 21.51 -22.52 65.77
C GLY A 320 22.25 -21.66 66.81
N LEU A 321 22.37 -20.35 66.54
CA LEU A 321 22.99 -19.41 67.46
C LEU A 321 22.23 -19.28 68.80
N SER A 322 20.89 -19.31 68.75
CA SER A 322 20.06 -19.33 69.96
C SER A 322 20.33 -20.58 70.79
N LYS A 323 20.42 -21.75 70.17
CA LYS A 323 20.74 -23.02 70.88
C LYS A 323 22.17 -22.98 71.48
N VAL A 324 23.16 -22.41 70.79
CA VAL A 324 24.49 -22.23 71.35
C VAL A 324 24.44 -21.30 72.56
N LYS A 325 23.69 -20.21 72.49
CA LYS A 325 23.49 -19.28 73.60
C LYS A 325 22.82 -19.98 74.82
N GLU A 326 21.77 -20.78 74.58
CA GLU A 326 21.09 -21.57 75.63
C GLU A 326 22.05 -22.56 76.26
N GLY A 327 22.81 -23.30 75.43
CA GLY A 327 23.83 -24.24 75.92
C GLY A 327 24.94 -23.57 76.73
N SER A 328 25.38 -22.39 76.30
CA SER A 328 26.36 -21.60 77.04
C SER A 328 25.84 -21.10 78.39
N ASN A 329 24.58 -20.71 78.44
CA ASN A 329 23.91 -20.33 79.69
C ASN A 329 23.74 -21.52 80.66
N ALA A 330 23.31 -22.69 80.16
CA ALA A 330 23.20 -23.93 80.93
C ALA A 330 24.58 -24.37 81.43
N PHE A 331 25.63 -24.26 80.58
CA PHE A 331 27.00 -24.54 81.04
C PHE A 331 27.47 -23.61 82.13
N ASN A 332 27.24 -22.30 82.02
CA ASN A 332 27.58 -21.30 83.07
C ASN A 332 26.77 -21.58 84.40
N GLN A 333 25.51 -21.95 84.27
CA GLN A 333 24.73 -22.34 85.44
C GLN A 333 25.34 -23.59 86.11
N GLY A 334 25.61 -24.66 85.39
CA GLY A 334 26.29 -25.83 85.90
C GLY A 334 27.65 -25.56 86.54
N LEU A 335 28.41 -24.65 85.97
CA LEU A 335 29.70 -24.19 86.56
C LEU A 335 29.44 -23.45 87.89
N SER A 336 28.40 -22.62 87.97
CA SER A 336 28.02 -21.91 89.17
C SER A 336 27.55 -22.88 90.29
N GLU A 337 26.76 -23.88 89.89
CA GLU A 337 26.34 -24.93 90.87
C GLU A 337 27.56 -25.73 91.39
N LEU A 338 28.43 -26.16 90.43
CA LEU A 338 29.66 -26.88 90.84
C LEU A 338 30.58 -26.03 91.75
N SER A 339 30.65 -24.72 91.48
CA SER A 339 31.47 -23.82 92.37
C SER A 339 30.85 -23.65 93.79
N MET A 340 29.51 -23.74 93.92
CA MET A 340 28.85 -23.72 95.21
C MET A 340 29.09 -25.04 95.97
N ASP A 341 29.06 -26.18 95.30
CA ASP A 341 29.32 -27.47 95.93
C ASP A 341 30.78 -27.71 96.39
N ILE A 342 31.73 -26.94 95.85
CA ILE A 342 33.14 -27.02 96.25
C ILE A 342 33.43 -26.12 97.47
N ILE A 343 32.56 -25.20 97.80
CA ILE A 343 32.72 -24.23 98.90
C ILE A 343 31.99 -24.72 100.21
N LEU A 344 31.28 -25.78 100.11
CA LEU A 344 30.72 -26.49 101.27
C LEU A 344 31.63 -27.65 101.67
#